data_0885b455f39015cb4213848741097f07
#
_entry.id   0885b455f39015cb4213848741097f07
#
_cell.length_a   1.000
_cell.length_b   1.000
_cell.length_c   1.000
_cell.angle_alpha   90.00
_cell.angle_beta   90.00
_cell.angle_gamma   90.00
#
_symmetry.space_group_name_H-M   'P 1'
#
loop_
_entity.id
_entity.type
_entity.pdbx_description
1 polymer ?
#
loop_
_entity_poly.entity_id
_entity_poly.type
_entity_poly.pdbx_seq_one_letter_code
_entity_poly.pdbx_strand_id
1 'polypeptide(L)'
;MKLKGFRVKEFRSVVDSGWIDADQITALIGTNESGKTNILLPLWKLNPAVEGEINLTEDLPRDKYHTYRSANPKPVFIFARYSLDDTEQHEMVEFTTHKAEEFSEIIVSKDFDGNLFFDFPLEYKIDDTIIEEGKKLLAEYKEKITSSDGGTKAEQDRRQKALDSICSIEQILCSFSKGNASESIIKAHTNLSKFETEIKGSICCAMMAELIERFSYLYKECNKPSLSENEDVCEYIKSRMPKYVYYSNYGNLDSQIYLPQVLDDIGKNNLGVKAAAKARTLRTLFKFVQLNPKEITDLGNERTGLTQDQIEAIANKKKERDPFILGFF
;
A
#
# COMPACT_ATOMS: atom_id res chain seq x y z
N MET A 1 0.85 -8.79 -6.07
CA MET A 1 1.51 -8.61 -4.73
C MET A 1 1.84 -9.96 -4.10
N LYS A 2 3.07 -10.15 -3.58
CA LYS A 2 3.52 -11.38 -2.92
C LYS A 2 3.98 -11.09 -1.50
N LEU A 3 3.43 -11.80 -0.49
CA LEU A 3 3.90 -11.70 0.90
C LEU A 3 5.35 -12.19 1.01
N LYS A 4 6.22 -11.40 1.63
CA LYS A 4 7.64 -11.69 1.89
C LYS A 4 7.93 -11.95 3.35
N GLY A 5 7.13 -11.39 4.23
CA GLY A 5 7.28 -11.57 5.66
C GLY A 5 6.22 -10.80 6.43
N PHE A 6 6.12 -11.09 7.71
CA PHE A 6 5.20 -10.38 8.59
C PHE A 6 5.77 -10.31 10.01
N ARG A 7 5.26 -9.35 10.78
CA ARG A 7 5.63 -9.13 12.19
C ARG A 7 4.38 -8.85 12.98
N VAL A 8 4.24 -9.51 14.12
CA VAL A 8 3.12 -9.35 15.04
C VAL A 8 3.59 -8.63 16.28
N LYS A 9 2.82 -7.64 16.71
CA LYS A 9 3.08 -6.89 17.95
C LYS A 9 1.82 -6.78 18.78
N GLU A 10 1.98 -6.87 20.11
CA GLU A 10 0.92 -6.56 21.06
C GLU A 10 -0.40 -7.28 20.79
N PHE A 11 -0.32 -8.56 20.36
CA PHE A 11 -1.49 -9.35 20.04
C PHE A 11 -1.58 -10.58 20.96
N ARG A 12 -2.61 -10.64 21.81
CA ARG A 12 -2.81 -11.69 22.82
C ARG A 12 -1.58 -11.87 23.71
N SER A 13 -0.87 -13.02 23.58
CA SER A 13 0.36 -13.32 24.32
C SER A 13 1.64 -12.88 23.58
N VAL A 14 1.53 -12.37 22.36
CA VAL A 14 2.69 -11.95 21.57
C VAL A 14 2.98 -10.48 21.84
N VAL A 15 4.12 -10.19 22.43
CA VAL A 15 4.61 -8.82 22.61
C VAL A 15 5.22 -8.31 21.31
N ASP A 16 6.17 -9.07 20.75
CA ASP A 16 6.80 -8.79 19.47
C ASP A 16 7.40 -10.10 18.91
N SER A 17 6.96 -10.51 17.74
CA SER A 17 7.49 -11.71 17.08
C SER A 17 8.83 -11.50 16.38
N GLY A 18 9.28 -10.25 16.18
CA GLY A 18 10.25 -9.95 15.15
C GLY A 18 9.67 -10.22 13.75
N TRP A 19 10.46 -9.97 12.70
CA TRP A 19 10.08 -10.31 11.33
C TRP A 19 10.17 -11.83 11.12
N ILE A 20 9.11 -12.39 10.56
CA ILE A 20 9.01 -13.79 10.14
C ILE A 20 8.95 -13.78 8.60
N ASP A 21 9.94 -14.39 7.96
CA ASP A 21 9.96 -14.49 6.50
C ASP A 21 8.88 -15.47 6.02
N ALA A 22 8.23 -15.11 4.93
CA ALA A 22 7.17 -15.89 4.32
C ALA A 22 7.56 -16.32 2.90
N ASP A 23 7.62 -17.63 2.71
CA ASP A 23 7.81 -18.30 1.43
C ASP A 23 6.51 -18.94 0.95
N GLN A 24 6.59 -19.74 -0.13
CA GLN A 24 5.44 -20.52 -0.65
C GLN A 24 4.87 -21.44 0.44
N ILE A 25 5.75 -22.01 1.27
CA ILE A 25 5.39 -22.81 2.43
C ILE A 25 6.24 -22.37 3.61
N THR A 26 5.61 -21.88 4.66
CA THR A 26 6.28 -21.50 5.91
C THR A 26 5.70 -22.30 7.05
N ALA A 27 6.54 -23.01 7.81
CA ALA A 27 6.13 -23.83 8.95
C ALA A 27 6.55 -23.20 10.27
N LEU A 28 5.60 -23.01 11.18
CA LEU A 28 5.86 -22.62 12.57
C LEU A 28 5.91 -23.87 13.43
N ILE A 29 7.09 -24.17 14.00
CA ILE A 29 7.31 -25.35 14.84
C ILE A 29 7.45 -24.92 16.30
N GLY A 30 6.86 -25.68 17.19
CA GLY A 30 6.91 -25.44 18.64
C GLY A 30 5.95 -26.33 19.39
N THR A 31 6.10 -26.39 20.71
CA THR A 31 5.20 -27.15 21.60
C THR A 31 3.77 -26.64 21.56
N ASN A 32 2.80 -27.42 22.02
CA ASN A 32 1.44 -26.94 22.18
C ASN A 32 1.42 -25.73 23.14
N GLU A 33 0.54 -24.77 22.86
CA GLU A 33 0.42 -23.50 23.61
C GLU A 33 1.60 -22.53 23.50
N SER A 34 2.59 -22.81 22.64
CA SER A 34 3.74 -21.90 22.42
C SER A 34 3.40 -20.58 21.69
N GLY A 35 2.13 -20.33 21.39
CA GLY A 35 1.70 -19.09 20.75
C GLY A 35 1.68 -19.09 19.21
N LYS A 36 1.92 -20.22 18.53
CA LYS A 36 1.87 -20.34 17.06
C LYS A 36 0.59 -19.77 16.45
N THR A 37 -0.56 -20.10 17.05
CA THR A 37 -1.86 -19.58 16.63
C THR A 37 -1.94 -18.06 16.77
N ASN A 38 -1.38 -17.51 17.85
CA ASN A 38 -1.38 -16.06 18.10
C ASN A 38 -0.47 -15.29 17.14
N ILE A 39 0.44 -15.97 16.44
CA ILE A 39 1.25 -15.39 15.34
C ILE A 39 0.50 -15.44 14.00
N LEU A 40 -0.29 -16.49 13.72
CA LEU A 40 -0.99 -16.65 12.45
C LEU A 40 -2.32 -15.86 12.39
N LEU A 41 -3.02 -15.73 13.51
CA LEU A 41 -4.30 -15.01 13.55
C LEU A 41 -4.22 -13.55 13.10
N PRO A 42 -3.22 -12.74 13.49
CA PRO A 42 -3.06 -11.38 13.01
C PRO A 42 -2.91 -11.29 11.49
N LEU A 43 -2.16 -12.22 10.88
CA LEU A 43 -2.01 -12.24 9.42
C LEU A 43 -3.36 -12.48 8.73
N TRP A 44 -4.17 -13.41 9.24
CA TRP A 44 -5.53 -13.60 8.75
C TRP A 44 -6.39 -12.35 8.93
N LYS A 45 -6.35 -11.71 10.10
CA LYS A 45 -7.13 -10.51 10.42
C LYS A 45 -6.67 -9.27 9.64
N LEU A 46 -5.51 -9.29 9.01
CA LEU A 46 -5.04 -8.19 8.16
C LEU A 46 -5.97 -7.96 6.96
N ASN A 47 -6.27 -9.01 6.19
CA ASN A 47 -7.20 -8.96 5.05
C ASN A 47 -7.95 -10.29 4.91
N PRO A 48 -8.95 -10.56 5.75
CA PRO A 48 -9.63 -11.84 5.78
C PRO A 48 -10.53 -12.03 4.54
N ALA A 49 -10.52 -13.22 3.95
CA ALA A 49 -11.43 -13.59 2.87
C ALA A 49 -12.88 -13.72 3.39
N VAL A 50 -13.03 -14.30 4.58
CA VAL A 50 -14.31 -14.52 5.26
C VAL A 50 -14.08 -14.45 6.76
N GLU A 51 -14.97 -13.79 7.50
CA GLU A 51 -14.85 -13.57 8.95
C GLU A 51 -13.51 -12.87 9.28
N GLY A 52 -13.03 -12.90 10.50
CA GLY A 52 -11.73 -12.32 10.87
C GLY A 52 -11.83 -10.92 11.43
N GLU A 53 -13.01 -10.56 11.92
CA GLU A 53 -13.21 -9.30 12.63
C GLU A 53 -12.33 -9.19 13.87
N ILE A 54 -11.89 -7.98 14.17
CA ILE A 54 -11.09 -7.71 15.37
C ILE A 54 -12.02 -7.73 16.58
N ASN A 55 -11.70 -8.59 17.54
CA ASN A 55 -12.39 -8.66 18.83
C ASN A 55 -11.45 -8.14 19.93
N LEU A 56 -11.64 -6.91 20.38
CA LEU A 56 -10.78 -6.29 21.39
C LEU A 56 -10.68 -7.12 22.67
N THR A 57 -11.75 -7.80 23.08
CA THR A 57 -11.76 -8.61 24.31
C THR A 57 -10.86 -9.85 24.22
N GLU A 58 -10.74 -10.41 23.01
CA GLU A 58 -9.97 -11.64 22.77
C GLU A 58 -8.56 -11.35 22.23
N ASP A 59 -8.40 -10.27 21.49
CA ASP A 59 -7.21 -10.01 20.67
C ASP A 59 -6.20 -9.09 21.38
N LEU A 60 -6.66 -8.21 22.29
CA LEU A 60 -5.75 -7.37 23.06
C LEU A 60 -4.96 -8.18 24.10
N PRO A 61 -3.69 -7.81 24.38
CA PRO A 61 -2.93 -8.36 25.49
C PRO A 61 -3.69 -8.16 26.82
N ARG A 62 -3.79 -9.21 27.62
CA ARG A 62 -4.57 -9.17 28.88
C ARG A 62 -4.01 -8.17 29.90
N ASP A 63 -2.69 -8.08 29.98
CA ASP A 63 -1.96 -7.17 30.86
C ASP A 63 -2.12 -5.71 30.49
N LYS A 64 -2.33 -5.41 29.18
CA LYS A 64 -2.48 -4.06 28.63
C LYS A 64 -3.92 -3.73 28.21
N TYR A 65 -4.87 -4.61 28.47
CA TYR A 65 -6.25 -4.52 27.98
C TYR A 65 -6.89 -3.16 28.28
N HIS A 66 -6.82 -2.68 29.52
CA HIS A 66 -7.45 -1.42 29.92
C HIS A 66 -6.79 -0.22 29.25
N THR A 67 -5.48 -0.24 29.10
CA THR A 67 -4.72 0.84 28.46
C THR A 67 -5.02 0.91 26.95
N TYR A 68 -4.97 -0.24 26.28
CA TYR A 68 -5.11 -0.26 24.81
C TYR A 68 -6.57 -0.15 24.35
N ARG A 69 -7.53 -0.61 25.16
CA ARG A 69 -8.95 -0.43 24.85
C ARG A 69 -9.35 1.03 24.76
N SER A 70 -8.78 1.89 25.61
CA SER A 70 -9.05 3.33 25.67
C SER A 70 -8.05 4.19 24.90
N ALA A 71 -7.01 3.58 24.33
CA ALA A 71 -6.01 4.31 23.55
C ALA A 71 -6.61 4.88 22.25
N ASN A 72 -6.15 6.09 21.89
CA ASN A 72 -6.48 6.73 20.63
C ASN A 72 -5.22 7.47 20.12
N PRO A 73 -4.60 7.02 19.02
CA PRO A 73 -4.91 5.83 18.24
C PRO A 73 -4.60 4.53 18.98
N LYS A 74 -5.27 3.44 18.59
CA LYS A 74 -4.96 2.09 19.09
C LYS A 74 -3.65 1.57 18.51
N PRO A 75 -2.96 0.65 19.21
CA PRO A 75 -1.71 0.11 18.72
C PRO A 75 -1.91 -0.72 17.44
N VAL A 76 -0.87 -0.71 16.60
CA VAL A 76 -0.75 -1.58 15.43
C VAL A 76 -0.36 -2.98 15.88
N PHE A 77 -1.08 -4.01 15.42
CA PHE A 77 -0.85 -5.39 15.84
C PHE A 77 -0.18 -6.27 14.79
N ILE A 78 -0.20 -5.86 13.52
CA ILE A 78 0.37 -6.62 12.41
C ILE A 78 1.05 -5.68 11.41
N PHE A 79 2.22 -6.10 10.94
CA PHE A 79 2.96 -5.52 9.82
C PHE A 79 3.22 -6.65 8.82
N ALA A 80 2.89 -6.44 7.57
CA ALA A 80 3.13 -7.41 6.50
C ALA A 80 3.90 -6.75 5.36
N ARG A 81 5.01 -7.35 4.97
CA ARG A 81 5.89 -6.89 3.90
C ARG A 81 5.56 -7.63 2.63
N TYR A 82 5.30 -6.87 1.57
CA TYR A 82 4.96 -7.38 0.26
C TYR A 82 5.98 -6.90 -0.78
N SER A 83 6.22 -7.73 -1.79
CA SER A 83 6.84 -7.30 -3.03
C SER A 83 5.79 -7.17 -4.14
N LEU A 84 5.95 -6.14 -4.97
CA LEU A 84 5.21 -5.97 -6.21
C LEU A 84 6.04 -6.50 -7.37
N ASP A 85 5.37 -7.05 -8.38
CA ASP A 85 6.02 -7.38 -9.65
C ASP A 85 6.17 -6.14 -10.56
N ASP A 86 6.93 -6.28 -11.63
CA ASP A 86 7.23 -5.17 -12.53
C ASP A 86 5.98 -4.55 -13.15
N THR A 87 4.94 -5.35 -13.41
CA THR A 87 3.67 -4.87 -13.97
C THR A 87 2.94 -4.00 -12.96
N GLU A 88 2.80 -4.48 -11.72
CA GLU A 88 2.17 -3.75 -10.63
C GLU A 88 2.90 -2.44 -10.32
N GLN A 89 4.24 -2.44 -10.37
CA GLN A 89 5.06 -1.23 -10.17
C GLN A 89 4.80 -0.20 -11.28
N HIS A 90 4.75 -0.63 -12.54
CA HIS A 90 4.49 0.28 -13.67
C HIS A 90 3.07 0.85 -13.66
N GLU A 91 2.07 0.05 -13.29
CA GLU A 91 0.69 0.56 -13.11
C GLU A 91 0.64 1.70 -12.08
N MET A 92 1.43 1.64 -11.00
CA MET A 92 1.48 2.69 -9.98
C MET A 92 2.19 3.97 -10.46
N VAL A 93 3.15 3.86 -11.37
CA VAL A 93 3.82 5.02 -11.97
C VAL A 93 2.84 5.87 -12.81
N GLU A 94 1.82 5.26 -13.42
CA GLU A 94 0.88 5.96 -14.29
C GLU A 94 0.08 7.06 -13.56
N PHE A 95 -0.18 6.90 -12.27
CA PHE A 95 -0.92 7.87 -11.45
C PHE A 95 -0.10 8.54 -10.36
N THR A 96 1.23 8.37 -10.41
CA THR A 96 2.15 9.02 -9.48
C THR A 96 3.30 9.71 -10.23
N THR A 97 4.07 10.53 -9.52
CA THR A 97 5.31 11.12 -10.04
C THR A 97 6.56 10.39 -9.54
N HIS A 98 6.37 9.24 -8.91
CA HIS A 98 7.42 8.41 -8.32
C HIS A 98 7.96 7.39 -9.31
N LYS A 99 9.13 6.81 -9.01
CA LYS A 99 9.76 5.81 -9.86
C LYS A 99 9.29 4.40 -9.51
N ALA A 100 9.29 3.50 -10.48
CA ALA A 100 8.84 2.12 -10.31
C ALA A 100 9.55 1.39 -9.15
N GLU A 101 10.86 1.61 -9.01
CA GLU A 101 11.66 0.95 -7.97
C GLU A 101 11.19 1.29 -6.54
N GLU A 102 10.60 2.48 -6.34
CA GLU A 102 10.09 2.94 -5.05
C GLU A 102 8.90 2.09 -4.57
N PHE A 103 8.21 1.41 -5.49
CA PHE A 103 7.07 0.53 -5.22
C PHE A 103 7.44 -0.95 -5.10
N SER A 104 8.71 -1.32 -5.26
CA SER A 104 9.09 -2.74 -5.28
C SER A 104 8.86 -3.45 -3.94
N GLU A 105 8.86 -2.72 -2.82
CA GLU A 105 8.55 -3.22 -1.48
C GLU A 105 7.56 -2.29 -0.76
N ILE A 106 6.53 -2.87 -0.16
CA ILE A 106 5.52 -2.17 0.62
C ILE A 106 5.32 -2.87 1.95
N ILE A 107 5.20 -2.11 3.02
CA ILE A 107 4.77 -2.61 4.32
C ILE A 107 3.35 -2.14 4.58
N VAL A 108 2.44 -3.09 4.73
CA VAL A 108 1.05 -2.83 5.15
C VAL A 108 0.91 -3.19 6.61
N SER A 109 0.34 -2.30 7.38
CA SER A 109 0.08 -2.54 8.79
C SER A 109 -1.38 -2.24 9.17
N LYS A 110 -1.85 -2.85 10.26
CA LYS A 110 -3.24 -2.70 10.74
C LYS A 110 -3.28 -2.49 12.24
N ASP A 111 -4.08 -1.53 12.67
CA ASP A 111 -4.34 -1.29 14.09
C ASP A 111 -5.58 -2.04 14.60
N PHE A 112 -5.83 -1.97 15.91
CA PHE A 112 -7.01 -2.59 16.52
C PHE A 112 -8.34 -1.86 16.25
N ASP A 113 -8.32 -0.68 15.61
CA ASP A 113 -9.53 -0.03 15.09
C ASP A 113 -9.86 -0.50 13.66
N GLY A 114 -8.96 -1.28 13.04
CA GLY A 114 -9.11 -1.81 11.69
C GLY A 114 -8.56 -0.89 10.60
N ASN A 115 -7.89 0.21 10.98
CA ASN A 115 -7.25 1.11 10.02
C ASN A 115 -6.02 0.44 9.41
N LEU A 116 -5.87 0.61 8.10
CA LEU A 116 -4.69 0.17 7.34
C LEU A 116 -3.76 1.35 7.14
N PHE A 117 -2.48 1.08 7.32
CA PHE A 117 -1.39 2.03 7.06
C PHE A 117 -0.44 1.42 6.04
N PHE A 118 0.09 2.25 5.17
CA PHE A 118 0.99 1.87 4.10
C PHE A 118 2.31 2.61 4.28
N ASP A 119 3.42 1.88 4.25
CA ASP A 119 4.76 2.44 4.31
C ASP A 119 5.56 1.92 3.11
N PHE A 120 6.32 2.81 2.50
CA PHE A 120 7.13 2.54 1.32
C PHE A 120 8.60 2.69 1.69
N PRO A 121 9.27 1.62 2.12
CA PRO A 121 10.65 1.69 2.62
C PRO A 121 11.65 2.23 1.60
N LEU A 122 11.33 2.07 0.31
CA LEU A 122 12.18 2.50 -0.81
C LEU A 122 11.73 3.84 -1.42
N GLU A 123 10.70 4.48 -0.86
CA GLU A 123 10.33 5.84 -1.24
C GLU A 123 11.53 6.77 -1.10
N TYR A 124 11.82 7.50 -2.18
CA TYR A 124 12.92 8.46 -2.16
C TYR A 124 12.65 9.53 -1.10
N LYS A 125 13.44 9.49 -0.05
CA LYS A 125 13.44 10.53 0.97
C LYS A 125 14.44 11.59 0.56
N ILE A 126 13.94 12.82 0.44
CA ILE A 126 14.77 13.98 0.16
C ILE A 126 15.80 14.10 1.27
N ASP A 127 17.04 13.94 0.90
CA ASP A 127 18.16 14.14 1.83
C ASP A 127 18.72 15.58 1.72
N ASP A 128 19.63 15.88 2.60
CA ASP A 128 20.25 17.21 2.66
C ASP A 128 21.12 17.51 1.39
N THR A 129 21.36 16.54 0.51
CA THR A 129 22.15 16.76 -0.73
C THR A 129 21.46 17.69 -1.72
N ILE A 130 20.13 17.76 -1.68
CA ILE A 130 19.35 18.69 -2.52
C ILE A 130 19.69 20.16 -2.22
N ILE A 131 20.10 20.47 -1.02
CA ILE A 131 20.59 21.81 -0.63
C ILE A 131 21.88 22.15 -1.37
N GLU A 132 22.80 21.19 -1.48
CA GLU A 132 24.07 21.36 -2.21
C GLU A 132 23.84 21.50 -3.72
N GLU A 133 22.85 20.80 -4.27
CA GLU A 133 22.41 20.98 -5.66
C GLU A 133 21.84 22.39 -5.87
N GLY A 134 20.97 22.87 -4.98
CA GLY A 134 20.45 24.22 -5.02
C GLY A 134 21.56 25.28 -4.95
N LYS A 135 22.55 25.12 -4.04
CA LYS A 135 23.70 26.03 -3.95
C LYS A 135 24.55 26.05 -5.22
N LYS A 136 24.80 24.87 -5.81
CA LYS A 136 25.55 24.77 -7.08
C LYS A 136 24.82 25.52 -8.22
N LEU A 137 23.52 25.36 -8.35
CA LEU A 137 22.71 26.12 -9.32
C LEU A 137 22.82 27.61 -9.10
N LEU A 138 22.67 28.08 -7.88
CA LEU A 138 22.78 29.51 -7.56
C LEU A 138 24.19 30.05 -7.88
N ALA A 139 25.25 29.32 -7.55
CA ALA A 139 26.63 29.71 -7.85
C ALA A 139 26.88 29.79 -9.37
N GLU A 140 26.41 28.81 -10.15
CA GLU A 140 26.52 28.79 -11.63
C GLU A 140 25.87 30.06 -12.25
N TYR A 141 24.65 30.38 -11.83
CA TYR A 141 23.94 31.54 -12.41
C TYR A 141 24.46 32.87 -11.89
N LYS A 142 24.96 32.92 -10.67
CA LYS A 142 25.64 34.09 -10.11
C LYS A 142 26.89 34.45 -10.93
N GLU A 143 27.67 33.44 -11.32
CA GLU A 143 28.84 33.60 -12.18
C GLU A 143 28.44 34.07 -13.58
N LYS A 144 27.43 33.42 -14.23
CA LYS A 144 26.89 33.80 -15.53
C LYS A 144 26.41 35.25 -15.55
N ILE A 145 25.63 35.66 -14.56
CA ILE A 145 25.10 37.03 -14.43
C ILE A 145 26.23 38.02 -14.18
N THR A 146 27.24 37.61 -13.37
CA THR A 146 28.39 38.49 -13.07
C THR A 146 29.27 38.71 -14.30
N SER A 147 29.46 37.71 -15.17
CA SER A 147 30.30 37.76 -16.37
C SER A 147 29.57 38.31 -17.59
N SER A 148 28.25 38.56 -17.52
CA SER A 148 27.50 39.15 -18.64
C SER A 148 27.89 40.60 -18.91
N ASP A 149 28.01 40.99 -20.20
CA ASP A 149 28.39 42.31 -20.60
C ASP A 149 27.45 43.41 -20.12
N GLY A 150 28.01 44.57 -19.82
CA GLY A 150 27.41 45.62 -18.99
C GLY A 150 26.15 46.32 -19.51
N GLY A 151 25.76 46.13 -20.78
CA GLY A 151 24.48 46.62 -21.30
C GLY A 151 24.12 48.09 -20.97
N THR A 152 22.83 48.40 -21.07
CA THR A 152 22.28 49.71 -20.67
C THR A 152 22.23 49.85 -19.14
N LYS A 153 22.13 51.10 -18.64
CA LYS A 153 22.00 51.37 -17.19
C LYS A 153 20.84 50.57 -16.58
N ALA A 154 19.73 50.42 -17.29
CA ALA A 154 18.59 49.62 -16.88
C ALA A 154 18.92 48.13 -16.74
N GLU A 155 19.80 47.58 -17.58
CA GLU A 155 20.26 46.20 -17.48
C GLU A 155 21.23 46.01 -16.32
N GLN A 156 22.06 46.99 -16.04
CA GLN A 156 22.94 46.99 -14.85
C GLN A 156 22.15 46.98 -13.52
N ASP A 157 21.07 47.81 -13.46
CA ASP A 157 20.19 47.83 -12.28
C ASP A 157 19.46 46.48 -12.08
N ARG A 158 19.02 45.85 -13.18
CA ARG A 158 18.40 44.51 -13.12
C ARG A 158 19.39 43.44 -12.68
N ARG A 159 20.61 43.51 -13.21
CA ARG A 159 21.71 42.65 -12.82
C ARG A 159 21.98 42.71 -11.31
N GLN A 160 22.04 43.91 -10.74
CA GLN A 160 22.23 44.09 -9.32
C GLN A 160 21.08 43.46 -8.51
N LYS A 161 19.82 43.69 -8.90
CA LYS A 161 18.65 43.09 -8.29
C LYS A 161 18.66 41.57 -8.37
N ALA A 162 19.10 41.00 -9.49
CA ALA A 162 19.23 39.53 -9.63
C ALA A 162 20.30 38.96 -8.70
N LEU A 163 21.47 39.62 -8.61
CA LEU A 163 22.51 39.20 -7.69
C LEU A 163 22.08 39.30 -6.20
N ASP A 164 21.37 40.37 -5.84
CA ASP A 164 20.82 40.56 -4.49
C ASP A 164 19.78 39.46 -4.19
N SER A 165 18.94 39.10 -5.14
CA SER A 165 17.99 38.00 -5.00
C SER A 165 18.71 36.68 -4.81
N ILE A 166 19.70 36.34 -5.62
CA ILE A 166 20.49 35.12 -5.49
C ILE A 166 21.19 35.06 -4.12
N CYS A 167 21.81 36.17 -3.68
CA CYS A 167 22.47 36.21 -2.37
C CYS A 167 21.50 35.99 -1.21
N SER A 168 20.27 36.53 -1.27
CA SER A 168 19.26 36.29 -0.25
C SER A 168 18.85 34.81 -0.18
N ILE A 169 18.78 34.14 -1.31
CA ILE A 169 18.44 32.72 -1.38
C ILE A 169 19.59 31.83 -0.91
N GLU A 170 20.84 32.20 -1.27
CA GLU A 170 22.02 31.52 -0.70
C GLU A 170 21.99 31.56 0.84
N GLN A 171 21.59 32.68 1.44
CA GLN A 171 21.44 32.77 2.89
C GLN A 171 20.37 31.81 3.44
N ILE A 172 19.23 31.68 2.75
CA ILE A 172 18.19 30.73 3.13
C ILE A 172 18.75 29.30 3.10
N LEU A 173 19.46 28.93 2.03
CA LEU A 173 20.03 27.59 1.89
C LEU A 173 21.22 27.33 2.86
N CYS A 174 21.94 28.38 3.27
CA CYS A 174 23.00 28.26 4.25
C CYS A 174 22.49 28.17 5.70
N SER A 175 21.31 28.69 5.99
CA SER A 175 20.69 28.69 7.31
C SER A 175 19.85 27.44 7.60
N PHE A 176 19.81 26.45 6.68
CA PHE A 176 19.01 25.24 6.88
C PHE A 176 19.55 24.41 8.05
N SER A 177 18.64 23.75 8.78
CA SER A 177 18.98 22.75 9.80
C SER A 177 18.71 21.35 9.26
N LYS A 178 19.49 20.35 9.71
CA LYS A 178 19.32 18.95 9.29
C LYS A 178 17.85 18.52 9.44
N GLY A 179 17.32 17.92 8.37
CA GLY A 179 15.93 17.43 8.29
C GLY A 179 14.91 18.46 7.77
N ASN A 180 15.30 19.71 7.48
CA ASN A 180 14.41 20.73 6.93
C ASN A 180 14.79 21.17 5.50
N ALA A 181 15.47 20.29 4.75
CA ALA A 181 15.93 20.59 3.39
C ALA A 181 14.78 20.98 2.47
N SER A 182 13.68 20.20 2.46
CA SER A 182 12.50 20.49 1.62
C SER A 182 11.92 21.86 1.89
N GLU A 183 11.73 22.23 3.16
CA GLU A 183 11.19 23.56 3.54
C GLU A 183 12.09 24.69 3.06
N SER A 184 13.40 24.52 3.15
CA SER A 184 14.39 25.51 2.68
C SER A 184 14.36 25.68 1.15
N ILE A 185 14.26 24.60 0.38
CA ILE A 185 14.11 24.63 -1.08
C ILE A 185 12.79 25.27 -1.48
N ILE A 186 11.68 24.95 -0.82
CA ILE A 186 10.37 25.54 -1.08
C ILE A 186 10.39 27.07 -0.84
N LYS A 187 10.98 27.50 0.27
CA LYS A 187 11.17 28.95 0.56
C LYS A 187 12.06 29.62 -0.46
N ALA A 188 13.15 28.99 -0.86
CA ALA A 188 14.07 29.46 -1.87
C ALA A 188 13.39 29.66 -3.22
N HIS A 189 12.65 28.66 -3.70
CA HIS A 189 11.87 28.72 -4.92
C HIS A 189 10.81 29.83 -4.88
N THR A 190 10.06 29.93 -3.77
CA THR A 190 9.03 30.97 -3.61
C THR A 190 9.62 32.39 -3.68
N ASN A 191 10.85 32.58 -3.18
CA ASN A 191 11.52 33.86 -3.27
C ASN A 191 12.11 34.13 -4.66
N LEU A 192 12.67 33.11 -5.32
CA LEU A 192 13.13 33.22 -6.73
C LEU A 192 11.99 33.59 -7.67
N SER A 193 10.83 32.99 -7.51
CA SER A 193 9.64 33.21 -8.36
C SER A 193 9.06 34.64 -8.24
N LYS A 194 9.48 35.45 -7.26
CA LYS A 194 9.10 36.86 -7.16
C LYS A 194 9.89 37.77 -8.09
N PHE A 195 10.99 37.27 -8.69
CA PHE A 195 11.80 38.05 -9.59
C PHE A 195 11.05 38.23 -10.92
N GLU A 196 10.98 39.48 -11.42
CA GLU A 196 10.31 39.82 -12.66
C GLU A 196 11.16 39.37 -13.87
N THR A 197 10.68 38.38 -14.62
CA THR A 197 11.40 37.80 -15.77
C THR A 197 10.82 38.21 -17.13
N GLU A 198 9.64 38.85 -17.19
CA GLU A 198 8.90 39.10 -18.44
C GLU A 198 9.39 40.28 -19.27
N ILE A 199 10.62 40.76 -19.04
CA ILE A 199 11.17 41.92 -19.76
C ILE A 199 11.88 41.44 -21.02
N LYS A 200 11.22 41.66 -22.16
CA LYS A 200 11.75 41.29 -23.49
C LYS A 200 13.09 42.00 -23.79
N GLY A 201 14.06 41.20 -24.24
CA GLY A 201 15.39 41.68 -24.61
C GLY A 201 16.38 41.90 -23.46
N SER A 202 16.00 41.64 -22.23
CA SER A 202 16.91 41.61 -21.08
C SER A 202 17.62 40.24 -20.96
N ILE A 203 18.95 40.27 -21.05
CA ILE A 203 19.78 39.04 -20.89
C ILE A 203 19.70 38.55 -19.45
N CYS A 204 19.71 39.48 -18.49
CA CYS A 204 19.62 39.12 -17.05
C CYS A 204 18.27 38.45 -16.72
N CYS A 205 17.15 38.99 -17.24
CA CYS A 205 15.83 38.39 -17.02
C CYS A 205 15.71 36.99 -17.65
N ALA A 206 16.32 36.77 -18.85
CA ALA A 206 16.36 35.45 -19.47
C ALA A 206 17.16 34.44 -18.63
N MET A 207 18.32 34.83 -18.08
CA MET A 207 19.10 33.98 -17.17
C MET A 207 18.35 33.65 -15.89
N MET A 208 17.66 34.60 -15.31
CA MET A 208 16.85 34.40 -14.12
C MET A 208 15.66 33.49 -14.38
N ALA A 209 15.02 33.60 -15.55
CA ALA A 209 13.95 32.70 -15.95
C ALA A 209 14.43 31.26 -16.06
N GLU A 210 15.58 31.03 -16.67
CA GLU A 210 16.22 29.73 -16.77
C GLU A 210 16.60 29.16 -15.39
N LEU A 211 17.15 29.99 -14.50
CA LEU A 211 17.43 29.60 -13.11
C LEU A 211 16.15 29.15 -12.38
N ILE A 212 15.07 29.93 -12.50
CA ILE A 212 13.78 29.61 -11.87
C ILE A 212 13.23 28.30 -12.41
N GLU A 213 13.30 28.07 -13.72
CA GLU A 213 12.87 26.82 -14.35
C GLU A 213 13.66 25.62 -13.82
N ARG A 214 14.99 25.71 -13.80
CA ARG A 214 15.84 24.64 -13.25
C ARG A 214 15.62 24.42 -11.75
N PHE A 215 15.43 25.50 -10.99
CA PHE A 215 15.15 25.40 -9.57
C PHE A 215 13.74 24.84 -9.28
N SER A 216 12.80 25.02 -10.20
CA SER A 216 11.45 24.43 -10.13
C SER A 216 11.47 22.90 -10.16
N TYR A 217 12.52 22.28 -10.73
CA TYR A 217 12.69 20.84 -10.64
C TYR A 217 12.95 20.40 -9.19
N LEU A 218 13.86 21.06 -8.49
CA LEU A 218 14.14 20.78 -7.07
C LEU A 218 12.89 21.02 -6.20
N TYR A 219 12.15 22.09 -6.50
CA TYR A 219 10.89 22.38 -5.82
C TYR A 219 9.85 21.26 -6.02
N LYS A 220 9.69 20.76 -7.24
CA LYS A 220 8.76 19.65 -7.52
C LYS A 220 9.14 18.40 -6.78
N GLU A 221 10.42 18.05 -6.72
CA GLU A 221 10.90 16.91 -5.95
C GLU A 221 10.58 17.07 -4.45
N CYS A 222 10.81 18.27 -3.89
CA CYS A 222 10.52 18.57 -2.49
C CYS A 222 9.02 18.62 -2.15
N ASN A 223 8.18 18.83 -3.11
CA ASN A 223 6.73 19.01 -2.92
C ASN A 223 5.92 17.80 -3.40
N LYS A 224 6.57 16.67 -3.65
CA LYS A 224 5.87 15.41 -3.93
C LYS A 224 5.10 14.97 -2.68
N PRO A 225 3.82 14.61 -2.82
CA PRO A 225 3.09 14.00 -1.72
C PRO A 225 3.73 12.65 -1.37
N SER A 226 3.78 12.32 -0.09
CA SER A 226 4.22 10.98 0.32
C SER A 226 3.32 9.91 -0.26
N LEU A 227 3.90 8.80 -0.67
CA LEU A 227 3.17 7.65 -1.21
C LEU A 227 2.14 7.11 -0.20
N SER A 228 2.46 7.19 1.09
CA SER A 228 1.58 6.75 2.18
C SER A 228 0.32 7.62 2.33
N GLU A 229 0.35 8.88 1.84
CA GLU A 229 -0.76 9.83 1.89
C GLU A 229 -1.53 9.91 0.56
N ASN A 230 -1.06 9.25 -0.49
CA ASN A 230 -1.71 9.23 -1.79
C ASN A 230 -2.87 8.22 -1.77
N GLU A 231 -4.10 8.72 -1.86
CA GLU A 231 -5.32 7.90 -1.79
C GLU A 231 -5.40 6.87 -2.94
N ASP A 232 -5.03 7.24 -4.16
CA ASP A 232 -5.06 6.35 -5.34
C ASP A 232 -4.09 5.18 -5.16
N VAL A 233 -2.88 5.45 -4.64
CA VAL A 233 -1.89 4.43 -4.30
C VAL A 233 -2.43 3.49 -3.21
N CYS A 234 -3.00 4.04 -2.16
CA CYS A 234 -3.55 3.25 -1.05
C CYS A 234 -4.72 2.37 -1.51
N GLU A 235 -5.61 2.89 -2.35
CA GLU A 235 -6.74 2.12 -2.90
C GLU A 235 -6.27 1.02 -3.86
N TYR A 236 -5.30 1.32 -4.72
CA TYR A 236 -4.70 0.33 -5.59
C TYR A 236 -4.16 -0.85 -4.76
N ILE A 237 -3.34 -0.57 -3.75
CA ILE A 237 -2.75 -1.60 -2.88
C ILE A 237 -3.85 -2.40 -2.16
N LYS A 238 -4.86 -1.74 -1.58
CA LYS A 238 -5.99 -2.42 -0.94
C LYS A 238 -6.67 -3.41 -1.89
N SER A 239 -6.86 -3.04 -3.16
CA SER A 239 -7.49 -3.88 -4.18
C SER A 239 -6.67 -5.11 -4.54
N ARG A 240 -5.33 -5.01 -4.50
CA ARG A 240 -4.38 -6.05 -4.89
C ARG A 240 -3.88 -6.89 -3.71
N MET A 241 -4.18 -6.50 -2.47
CA MET A 241 -3.77 -7.26 -1.29
C MET A 241 -4.31 -8.68 -1.32
N PRO A 242 -3.46 -9.70 -1.05
CA PRO A 242 -3.92 -11.08 -0.93
C PRO A 242 -4.92 -11.22 0.21
N LYS A 243 -5.96 -12.00 -0.02
CA LYS A 243 -6.93 -12.38 1.01
C LYS A 243 -6.44 -13.60 1.76
N TYR A 244 -6.59 -13.58 3.07
CA TYR A 244 -6.14 -14.65 3.95
C TYR A 244 -7.31 -15.51 4.41
N VAL A 245 -7.07 -16.81 4.45
CA VAL A 245 -8.01 -17.81 4.98
C VAL A 245 -7.36 -18.52 6.14
N TYR A 246 -8.01 -18.50 7.29
CA TYR A 246 -7.54 -19.23 8.49
C TYR A 246 -8.33 -20.53 8.66
N TYR A 247 -7.62 -21.63 8.60
CA TYR A 247 -8.18 -22.95 8.87
C TYR A 247 -7.86 -23.37 10.29
N SER A 248 -8.80 -23.20 11.21
CA SER A 248 -8.70 -23.75 12.57
C SER A 248 -9.60 -24.98 12.69
N ASN A 249 -9.05 -26.05 13.18
CA ASN A 249 -9.71 -27.34 13.27
C ASN A 249 -10.13 -27.86 11.89
N TYR A 250 -9.27 -28.66 11.30
CA TYR A 250 -9.59 -29.49 10.15
C TYR A 250 -10.76 -30.41 10.54
N GLY A 251 -11.99 -29.94 10.39
CA GLY A 251 -13.06 -30.85 10.13
C GLY A 251 -12.60 -31.61 8.89
N ASN A 252 -12.16 -32.87 9.06
CA ASN A 252 -11.75 -33.66 7.92
C ASN A 252 -12.80 -33.51 6.83
N LEU A 253 -12.44 -32.79 5.75
CA LEU A 253 -13.27 -32.80 4.56
C LEU A 253 -13.23 -34.24 4.11
N ASP A 254 -14.36 -34.93 4.17
CA ASP A 254 -14.44 -36.28 3.66
C ASP A 254 -14.04 -36.27 2.18
N SER A 255 -13.45 -37.35 1.72
CA SER A 255 -13.09 -37.53 0.32
C SER A 255 -14.29 -37.39 -0.63
N GLN A 256 -15.50 -37.46 -0.10
CA GLN A 256 -16.76 -37.25 -0.80
C GLN A 256 -17.62 -36.26 0.01
N ILE A 257 -18.00 -35.15 -0.63
CA ILE A 257 -18.82 -34.09 -0.02
C ILE A 257 -20.22 -34.17 -0.61
N TYR A 258 -21.22 -34.47 0.25
CA TYR A 258 -22.62 -34.47 -0.15
C TYR A 258 -23.16 -33.02 -0.09
N LEU A 259 -23.20 -32.35 -1.25
CA LEU A 259 -23.55 -30.93 -1.35
C LEU A 259 -24.91 -30.54 -0.76
N PRO A 260 -26.00 -31.31 -0.92
CA PRO A 260 -27.28 -30.97 -0.27
C PRO A 260 -27.18 -30.85 1.25
N GLN A 261 -26.43 -31.73 1.92
CA GLN A 261 -26.19 -31.66 3.36
C GLN A 261 -25.36 -30.43 3.72
N VAL A 262 -24.36 -30.10 2.91
CA VAL A 262 -23.53 -28.92 3.11
C VAL A 262 -24.34 -27.62 3.04
N LEU A 263 -25.25 -27.52 2.06
CA LEU A 263 -26.16 -26.37 1.93
C LEU A 263 -27.02 -26.20 3.17
N ASP A 264 -27.55 -27.29 3.68
CA ASP A 264 -28.39 -27.34 4.88
C ASP A 264 -27.59 -26.93 6.13
N ASP A 265 -26.36 -27.41 6.26
CA ASP A 265 -25.44 -27.10 7.37
C ASP A 265 -24.93 -25.66 7.32
N ILE A 266 -24.66 -25.10 6.11
CA ILE A 266 -24.25 -23.70 5.95
C ILE A 266 -25.33 -22.73 6.44
N GLY A 267 -26.62 -23.10 6.33
CA GLY A 267 -27.77 -22.29 6.76
C GLY A 267 -28.11 -22.37 8.26
N LYS A 268 -27.53 -23.34 9.01
CA LYS A 268 -27.87 -23.60 10.42
C LYS A 268 -26.91 -22.89 11.39
N ASN A 269 -27.47 -22.29 12.44
CA ASN A 269 -26.71 -21.65 13.51
C ASN A 269 -26.38 -22.59 14.69
N ASN A 270 -27.00 -23.78 14.77
CA ASN A 270 -26.89 -24.73 15.89
C ASN A 270 -26.24 -26.06 15.47
N LEU A 271 -25.07 -25.99 14.88
CA LEU A 271 -24.31 -27.17 14.50
C LEU A 271 -23.34 -27.59 15.64
N GLY A 272 -23.16 -28.89 15.81
CA GLY A 272 -22.08 -29.39 16.68
C GLY A 272 -20.69 -28.95 16.17
N VAL A 273 -19.71 -28.85 17.07
CA VAL A 273 -18.39 -28.26 16.83
C VAL A 273 -17.71 -28.75 15.53
N LYS A 274 -17.77 -30.06 15.23
CA LYS A 274 -17.19 -30.64 14.01
C LYS A 274 -17.94 -30.22 12.74
N ALA A 275 -19.28 -30.26 12.77
CA ALA A 275 -20.12 -29.88 11.63
C ALA A 275 -20.03 -28.37 11.36
N ALA A 276 -19.98 -27.54 12.39
CA ALA A 276 -19.77 -26.09 12.27
C ALA A 276 -18.40 -25.76 11.63
N ALA A 277 -17.32 -26.43 12.06
CA ALA A 277 -16.00 -26.26 11.48
C ALA A 277 -15.97 -26.65 9.99
N LYS A 278 -16.62 -27.77 9.62
CA LYS A 278 -16.72 -28.25 8.25
C LYS A 278 -17.54 -27.29 7.37
N ALA A 279 -18.70 -26.83 7.85
CA ALA A 279 -19.55 -25.86 7.17
C ALA A 279 -18.82 -24.52 6.94
N ARG A 280 -18.05 -24.06 7.93
CA ARG A 280 -17.22 -22.84 7.82
C ARG A 280 -16.14 -23.01 6.74
N THR A 281 -15.40 -24.11 6.74
CA THR A 281 -14.37 -24.40 5.74
C THR A 281 -14.94 -24.41 4.34
N LEU A 282 -16.07 -25.12 4.13
CA LEU A 282 -16.73 -25.21 2.83
C LEU A 282 -17.29 -23.85 2.38
N ARG A 283 -17.91 -23.08 3.27
CA ARG A 283 -18.37 -21.72 2.96
C ARG A 283 -17.22 -20.85 2.46
N THR A 284 -16.07 -20.93 3.13
CA THR A 284 -14.88 -20.16 2.78
C THR A 284 -14.34 -20.58 1.42
N LEU A 285 -14.21 -21.89 1.16
CA LEU A 285 -13.76 -22.42 -0.12
C LEU A 285 -14.68 -22.00 -1.28
N PHE A 286 -15.99 -22.18 -1.16
CA PHE A 286 -16.94 -21.78 -2.18
C PHE A 286 -16.90 -20.28 -2.48
N LYS A 287 -16.76 -19.45 -1.43
CA LYS A 287 -16.62 -18.00 -1.61
C LYS A 287 -15.31 -17.63 -2.28
N PHE A 288 -14.21 -18.29 -1.92
CA PHE A 288 -12.88 -18.05 -2.49
C PHE A 288 -12.84 -18.37 -3.98
N VAL A 289 -13.38 -19.54 -4.39
CA VAL A 289 -13.45 -19.94 -5.81
C VAL A 289 -14.64 -19.33 -6.56
N GLN A 290 -15.40 -18.43 -5.90
CA GLN A 290 -16.59 -17.77 -6.47
C GLN A 290 -17.65 -18.74 -7.02
N LEU A 291 -17.73 -19.95 -6.44
CA LEU A 291 -18.72 -20.96 -6.80
C LEU A 291 -19.90 -20.91 -5.82
N ASN A 292 -21.11 -21.01 -6.37
CA ASN A 292 -22.32 -21.14 -5.55
C ASN A 292 -22.69 -22.64 -5.40
N PRO A 293 -22.58 -23.21 -4.18
CA PRO A 293 -22.86 -24.63 -3.97
C PRO A 293 -24.31 -25.02 -4.32
N LYS A 294 -25.25 -24.08 -4.21
CA LYS A 294 -26.65 -24.31 -4.61
C LYS A 294 -26.77 -24.51 -6.12
N GLU A 295 -26.10 -23.69 -6.92
CA GLU A 295 -26.10 -23.83 -8.38
C GLU A 295 -25.47 -25.16 -8.82
N ILE A 296 -24.41 -25.61 -8.13
CA ILE A 296 -23.78 -26.91 -8.40
C ILE A 296 -24.77 -28.06 -8.12
N THR A 297 -25.48 -27.98 -6.98
CA THR A 297 -26.49 -28.99 -6.62
C THR A 297 -27.66 -28.99 -7.61
N ASP A 298 -28.14 -27.81 -8.01
CA ASP A 298 -29.23 -27.67 -8.98
C ASP A 298 -28.85 -28.19 -10.36
N LEU A 299 -27.57 -28.08 -10.76
CA LEU A 299 -27.05 -28.65 -12.01
C LEU A 299 -26.85 -30.18 -11.95
N GLY A 300 -26.62 -30.73 -10.77
CA GLY A 300 -26.41 -32.17 -10.53
C GLY A 300 -27.71 -32.98 -10.35
N ASN A 301 -28.83 -32.32 -10.09
CA ASN A 301 -30.11 -33.02 -9.93
C ASN A 301 -30.63 -33.46 -11.30
N GLU A 302 -30.84 -34.79 -11.47
CA GLU A 302 -31.59 -35.32 -12.63
C GLU A 302 -33.03 -34.81 -12.55
N ARG A 303 -33.37 -33.87 -13.43
CA ARG A 303 -34.71 -33.29 -13.50
C ARG A 303 -35.58 -34.13 -14.43
N THR A 304 -36.40 -34.97 -13.88
CA THR A 304 -37.50 -35.62 -14.59
C THR A 304 -38.59 -34.58 -14.91
N GLY A 305 -38.87 -34.36 -16.23
CA GLY A 305 -39.97 -33.48 -16.69
C GLY A 305 -39.57 -32.15 -17.34
N LEU A 306 -38.30 -32.00 -17.76
CA LEU A 306 -37.85 -30.83 -18.50
C LEU A 306 -38.17 -30.93 -20.00
N THR A 307 -38.49 -29.78 -20.62
CA THR A 307 -38.60 -29.67 -22.08
C THR A 307 -37.23 -29.70 -22.74
N GLN A 308 -37.17 -30.06 -24.04
CA GLN A 308 -35.92 -30.18 -24.82
C GLN A 308 -35.10 -28.87 -24.75
N ASP A 309 -35.75 -27.69 -24.84
CA ASP A 309 -35.13 -26.38 -24.79
C ASP A 309 -34.49 -26.09 -23.42
N GLN A 310 -35.08 -26.56 -22.34
CA GLN A 310 -34.56 -26.43 -20.98
C GLN A 310 -33.33 -27.33 -20.76
N ILE A 311 -33.32 -28.52 -21.37
CA ILE A 311 -32.19 -29.44 -21.34
C ILE A 311 -31.00 -28.84 -22.10
N GLU A 312 -31.23 -28.23 -23.28
CA GLU A 312 -30.19 -27.56 -24.06
C GLU A 312 -29.63 -26.32 -23.33
N ALA A 313 -30.48 -25.51 -22.69
CA ALA A 313 -30.04 -24.38 -21.93
C ALA A 313 -29.15 -24.78 -20.73
N ILE A 314 -29.47 -25.89 -20.05
CA ILE A 314 -28.68 -26.45 -18.96
C ILE A 314 -27.35 -27.03 -19.47
N ALA A 315 -27.38 -27.73 -20.61
CA ALA A 315 -26.18 -28.30 -21.23
C ALA A 315 -25.20 -27.20 -21.69
N ASN A 316 -25.72 -26.10 -22.23
CA ASN A 316 -24.89 -24.93 -22.59
C ASN A 316 -24.27 -24.23 -21.39
N LYS A 317 -25.04 -24.01 -20.32
CA LYS A 317 -24.50 -23.49 -19.05
C LYS A 317 -23.46 -24.44 -18.43
N LYS A 318 -23.61 -25.74 -18.58
CA LYS A 318 -22.62 -26.72 -18.11
C LYS A 318 -21.33 -26.65 -18.93
N LYS A 319 -21.43 -26.50 -20.26
CA LYS A 319 -20.26 -26.32 -21.15
C LYS A 319 -19.49 -25.02 -20.89
N GLU A 320 -20.18 -23.95 -20.58
CA GLU A 320 -19.53 -22.67 -20.24
C GLU A 320 -18.76 -22.73 -18.93
N ARG A 321 -19.13 -23.60 -17.97
CA ARG A 321 -18.50 -23.75 -16.66
C ARG A 321 -17.48 -24.87 -16.55
N ASP A 322 -17.50 -25.87 -17.37
CA ASP A 322 -16.53 -26.98 -17.36
C ASP A 322 -15.06 -26.51 -17.46
N PRO A 323 -14.70 -25.44 -18.23
CA PRO A 323 -13.34 -24.91 -18.24
C PRO A 323 -12.91 -24.29 -16.91
N PHE A 324 -13.86 -23.74 -16.15
CA PHE A 324 -13.58 -23.16 -14.82
C PHE A 324 -13.36 -24.22 -13.74
N ILE A 325 -14.02 -25.38 -13.86
CA ILE A 325 -13.91 -26.48 -12.89
C ILE A 325 -12.64 -27.30 -13.16
N LEU A 326 -12.26 -27.50 -14.42
CA LEU A 326 -11.05 -28.24 -14.81
C LEU A 326 -9.73 -27.49 -14.58
N GLY A 327 -9.76 -26.17 -14.39
CA GLY A 327 -8.58 -25.35 -14.09
C GLY A 327 -8.14 -25.35 -12.62
N PHE A 328 -8.87 -26.05 -11.74
CA PHE A 328 -8.61 -26.07 -10.29
C PHE A 328 -8.28 -27.46 -9.71
N PHE A 329 -8.08 -28.49 -10.56
CA PHE A 329 -7.62 -29.81 -10.12
C PHE A 329 -6.25 -30.15 -10.69
#